data_295f855f672c586d9afb2225839f11c8
#
_entry.id   295f855f672c586d9afb2225839f11c8
#
_cell.length_a   1.000
_cell.length_b   1.000
_cell.length_c   1.000
_cell.angle_alpha   90.00
_cell.angle_beta   90.00
_cell.angle_gamma   90.00
#
_symmetry.space_group_name_H-M   'P 1'
#
loop_
_entity.id
_entity.type
_entity.pdbx_description
1 polymer ?
#
loop_
_entity_poly.entity_id
_entity_poly.type
_entity_poly.pdbx_seq_one_letter_code
_entity_poly.pdbx_strand_id
1 'polypeptide(L)'
;LIQEKDGFNYNFIRRAAEVHRQVRQYAQRTIKPGMSMTEIANMIEDGTRALVEVNGFESGIGFPTGLSLNEVAAHYTPNAGDKRILQSGDVLKVDFGVQVKGRIVDSAFTMNFEPTYDPLLAAVRAATNTGVKEAGIDARLGEVGAAIQEVMESHEFEAEGKTHQVKCIRNLQGHDIAPYRIHGGKSVPIVAVPNLDVKMEEGETFAIETFGSTGRGYVVDSGECSHYARKANPPHVSLRINSARQLLY
;
A
#
# COMPACT_ATOMS: atom_id res chain seq x y z
N LEU A 1 -13.29 22.20 -17.05
CA LEU A 1 -13.92 22.07 -15.74
C LEU A 1 -14.83 20.84 -15.81
N ILE A 2 -14.35 19.71 -15.27
CA ILE A 2 -15.15 18.50 -15.08
C ILE A 2 -16.10 18.85 -13.92
N GLN A 3 -17.41 18.95 -14.23
CA GLN A 3 -18.43 19.17 -13.21
C GLN A 3 -18.48 17.97 -12.27
N GLU A 4 -18.50 18.26 -10.98
CA GLU A 4 -18.73 17.28 -9.92
C GLU A 4 -20.08 16.60 -10.16
N LYS A 5 -20.07 15.37 -10.67
CA LYS A 5 -21.23 14.49 -10.59
C LYS A 5 -21.15 13.79 -9.22
N ASP A 6 -22.21 13.89 -8.46
CA ASP A 6 -22.43 13.16 -7.20
C ASP A 6 -21.48 13.45 -6.05
N GLY A 7 -21.03 14.71 -5.86
CA GLY A 7 -20.19 15.12 -4.70
C GLY A 7 -18.76 14.59 -4.76
N PHE A 8 -18.32 14.07 -5.89
CA PHE A 8 -16.93 13.64 -6.08
C PHE A 8 -16.04 14.86 -6.35
N ASN A 9 -15.23 15.24 -5.38
CA ASN A 9 -14.32 16.39 -5.51
C ASN A 9 -12.87 15.93 -5.73
N TYR A 10 -12.43 15.95 -6.97
CA TYR A 10 -11.05 15.60 -7.35
C TYR A 10 -9.98 16.46 -6.68
N ASN A 11 -10.33 17.67 -6.20
CA ASN A 11 -9.35 18.53 -5.51
C ASN A 11 -8.92 17.94 -4.16
N PHE A 12 -9.78 17.19 -3.49
CA PHE A 12 -9.40 16.51 -2.25
C PHE A 12 -8.38 15.40 -2.51
N ILE A 13 -8.59 14.60 -3.57
CA ILE A 13 -7.59 13.60 -4.00
C ILE A 13 -6.29 14.28 -4.42
N ARG A 14 -6.35 15.36 -5.21
CA ARG A 14 -5.14 16.10 -5.63
C ARG A 14 -4.36 16.66 -4.45
N ARG A 15 -5.07 17.22 -3.44
CA ARG A 15 -4.43 17.69 -2.20
C ARG A 15 -3.77 16.55 -1.45
N ALA A 16 -4.47 15.44 -1.23
CA ALA A 16 -3.92 14.25 -0.58
C ALA A 16 -2.71 13.68 -1.35
N ALA A 17 -2.81 13.61 -2.68
CA ALA A 17 -1.73 13.13 -3.55
C ALA A 17 -0.49 14.03 -3.50
N GLU A 18 -0.65 15.35 -3.45
CA GLU A 18 0.47 16.28 -3.35
C GLU A 18 1.19 16.15 -2.00
N VAL A 19 0.45 16.03 -0.91
CA VAL A 19 1.02 15.75 0.42
C VAL A 19 1.78 14.42 0.40
N HIS A 20 1.16 13.36 -0.12
CA HIS A 20 1.78 12.05 -0.24
C HIS A 20 3.08 12.13 -1.06
N ARG A 21 3.06 12.81 -2.21
CA ARG A 21 4.23 12.99 -3.07
C ARG A 21 5.39 13.67 -2.33
N GLN A 22 5.11 14.73 -1.56
CA GLN A 22 6.13 15.47 -0.81
C GLN A 22 6.73 14.61 0.32
N VAL A 23 5.88 13.93 1.10
CA VAL A 23 6.33 13.04 2.18
C VAL A 23 7.13 11.86 1.60
N ARG A 24 6.67 11.26 0.49
CA ARG A 24 7.41 10.19 -0.19
C ARG A 24 8.80 10.65 -0.63
N GLN A 25 8.91 11.80 -1.25
CA GLN A 25 10.22 12.33 -1.69
C GLN A 25 11.13 12.64 -0.50
N TYR A 26 10.58 13.13 0.60
CA TYR A 26 11.32 13.35 1.82
C TYR A 26 11.80 12.01 2.41
N ALA A 27 10.92 11.03 2.54
CA ALA A 27 11.25 9.70 3.02
C ALA A 27 12.35 9.04 2.19
N GLN A 28 12.22 9.03 0.86
CA GLN A 28 13.22 8.45 -0.04
C GLN A 28 14.63 9.08 0.08
N ARG A 29 14.70 10.35 0.47
CA ARG A 29 16.00 11.05 0.67
C ARG A 29 16.56 10.88 2.07
N THR A 30 15.73 10.60 3.05
CA THR A 30 16.09 10.60 4.48
C THR A 30 16.30 9.21 5.04
N ILE A 31 15.51 8.22 4.59
CA ILE A 31 15.62 6.84 5.08
C ILE A 31 16.98 6.26 4.69
N LYS A 32 17.69 5.73 5.69
CA LYS A 32 19.02 5.12 5.52
C LYS A 32 19.22 4.01 6.55
N PRO A 33 20.11 3.05 6.28
CA PRO A 33 20.53 2.06 7.28
C PRO A 33 20.96 2.71 8.60
N GLY A 34 20.63 2.06 9.70
CA GLY A 34 20.84 2.55 11.07
C GLY A 34 19.63 3.23 11.70
N MET A 35 18.61 3.61 10.93
CA MET A 35 17.35 4.13 11.47
C MET A 35 16.49 2.99 12.03
N SER A 36 15.79 3.24 13.14
CA SER A 36 14.78 2.30 13.64
C SER A 36 13.49 2.38 12.83
N MET A 37 12.74 1.27 12.77
CA MET A 37 11.43 1.27 12.09
C MET A 37 10.47 2.30 12.72
N THR A 38 10.53 2.48 14.04
CA THR A 38 9.72 3.48 14.75
C THR A 38 10.09 4.92 14.34
N GLU A 39 11.38 5.25 14.21
CA GLU A 39 11.80 6.57 13.70
C GLU A 39 11.32 6.82 12.28
N ILE A 40 11.39 5.82 11.41
CA ILE A 40 10.91 5.92 10.02
C ILE A 40 9.39 6.12 9.99
N ALA A 41 8.63 5.33 10.75
CA ALA A 41 7.18 5.48 10.84
C ALA A 41 6.78 6.87 11.34
N ASN A 42 7.37 7.33 12.45
CA ASN A 42 7.10 8.64 13.01
C ASN A 42 7.42 9.77 12.01
N MET A 43 8.57 9.70 11.35
CA MET A 43 8.98 10.69 10.35
C MET A 43 7.95 10.82 9.21
N ILE A 44 7.43 9.70 8.69
CA ILE A 44 6.43 9.68 7.62
C ILE A 44 5.09 10.22 8.13
N GLU A 45 4.65 9.75 9.30
CA GLU A 45 3.36 10.15 9.85
C GLU A 45 3.33 11.59 10.32
N ASP A 46 4.39 12.08 10.96
CA ASP A 46 4.49 13.47 11.40
C ASP A 46 4.60 14.42 10.21
N GLY A 47 5.35 14.03 9.17
CA GLY A 47 5.39 14.76 7.91
C GLY A 47 4.02 14.82 7.22
N THR A 48 3.29 13.71 7.22
CA THR A 48 1.92 13.64 6.69
C THR A 48 0.97 14.54 7.48
N ARG A 49 0.97 14.45 8.81
CA ARG A 49 0.13 15.27 9.69
C ARG A 49 0.38 16.76 9.51
N ALA A 50 1.66 17.15 9.42
CA ALA A 50 2.03 18.55 9.24
C ALA A 50 1.59 19.10 7.87
N LEU A 51 1.89 18.39 6.78
CA LEU A 51 1.62 18.89 5.43
C LEU A 51 0.13 18.82 5.04
N VAL A 52 -0.61 17.83 5.54
CA VAL A 52 -2.06 17.73 5.31
C VAL A 52 -2.87 18.68 6.18
N GLU A 53 -2.20 19.31 7.18
CA GLU A 53 -2.87 20.13 8.20
C GLU A 53 -3.96 19.32 8.91
N VAL A 54 -3.51 18.29 9.67
CA VAL A 54 -4.40 17.30 10.27
C VAL A 54 -5.54 17.96 11.06
N ASN A 55 -6.78 17.54 10.76
CA ASN A 55 -8.00 18.05 11.37
C ASN A 55 -9.07 16.95 11.50
N GLY A 56 -8.97 16.15 12.55
CA GLY A 56 -9.93 15.09 12.83
C GLY A 56 -10.17 14.18 11.59
N PHE A 57 -11.42 14.03 11.20
CA PHE A 57 -11.79 13.26 10.00
C PHE A 57 -11.72 14.07 8.69
N GLU A 58 -11.50 15.40 8.76
CA GLU A 58 -11.41 16.25 7.57
C GLU A 58 -10.12 16.04 6.79
N SER A 59 -9.00 15.78 7.49
CA SER A 59 -7.71 15.53 6.88
C SER A 59 -6.76 14.80 7.83
N GLY A 60 -5.95 13.89 7.31
CA GLY A 60 -5.01 13.14 8.13
C GLY A 60 -4.37 11.95 7.43
N ILE A 61 -3.89 11.01 8.24
CA ILE A 61 -3.36 9.73 7.81
C ILE A 61 -4.51 8.88 7.26
N GLY A 62 -4.29 8.22 6.12
CA GLY A 62 -5.28 7.36 5.48
C GLY A 62 -5.37 5.97 6.11
N PHE A 63 -4.22 5.41 6.49
CA PHE A 63 -4.06 4.10 7.15
C PHE A 63 -2.69 4.02 7.84
N PRO A 64 -2.44 3.04 8.74
CA PRO A 64 -1.16 2.90 9.44
C PRO A 64 0.01 2.71 8.48
N THR A 65 1.14 3.38 8.74
CA THR A 65 2.33 3.31 7.88
C THR A 65 2.96 1.92 7.88
N GLY A 66 2.96 1.25 6.73
CA GLY A 66 3.59 -0.04 6.51
C GLY A 66 5.09 0.11 6.24
N LEU A 67 5.90 -0.67 6.96
CA LEU A 67 7.36 -0.71 6.85
C LEU A 67 7.85 -2.16 6.76
N SER A 68 7.45 -2.85 5.70
CA SER A 68 7.65 -4.29 5.58
C SER A 68 9.04 -4.62 5.06
N LEU A 69 9.85 -5.31 5.88
CA LEU A 69 11.22 -5.71 5.56
C LEU A 69 11.27 -7.10 4.93
N ASN A 70 12.13 -7.25 3.94
CA ASN A 70 12.57 -8.52 3.36
C ASN A 70 11.39 -9.45 3.02
N GLU A 71 11.28 -10.60 3.70
CA GLU A 71 10.22 -11.60 3.51
C GLU A 71 8.83 -11.15 3.94
N VAL A 72 8.72 -10.09 4.72
CA VAL A 72 7.43 -9.51 5.10
C VAL A 72 6.86 -8.75 3.90
N ALA A 73 5.79 -9.25 3.31
CA ALA A 73 5.24 -8.67 2.08
C ALA A 73 4.53 -7.34 2.32
N ALA A 74 3.68 -7.26 3.35
CA ALA A 74 2.83 -6.10 3.63
C ALA A 74 2.40 -6.06 5.10
N HIS A 75 1.77 -4.95 5.49
CA HIS A 75 1.02 -4.76 6.74
C HIS A 75 1.86 -4.83 8.03
N TYR A 76 3.16 -4.60 7.95
CA TYR A 76 3.95 -4.42 9.15
C TYR A 76 4.07 -2.93 9.49
N THR A 77 3.63 -2.57 10.69
CA THR A 77 3.88 -1.29 11.35
C THR A 77 4.55 -1.58 12.70
N PRO A 78 5.61 -0.86 13.10
CA PRO A 78 6.27 -1.13 14.38
C PRO A 78 5.31 -0.91 15.54
N ASN A 79 5.14 -1.92 16.38
CA ASN A 79 4.41 -1.82 17.65
C ASN A 79 5.27 -1.08 18.69
N ALA A 80 4.63 -0.63 19.77
CA ALA A 80 5.34 0.01 20.88
C ALA A 80 6.45 -0.92 21.42
N GLY A 81 7.67 -0.41 21.48
CA GLY A 81 8.84 -1.16 21.94
C GLY A 81 9.55 -2.00 20.87
N ASP A 82 9.14 -1.90 19.61
CA ASP A 82 9.86 -2.50 18.48
C ASP A 82 11.31 -1.96 18.43
N LYS A 83 12.28 -2.86 18.24
CA LYS A 83 13.71 -2.56 18.23
C LYS A 83 14.39 -2.81 16.89
N ARG A 84 13.62 -3.06 15.83
CA ARG A 84 14.16 -3.34 14.50
C ARG A 84 14.86 -2.11 13.96
N ILE A 85 16.07 -2.31 13.47
CA ILE A 85 16.92 -1.29 12.85
C ILE A 85 17.14 -1.69 11.39
N LEU A 86 16.91 -0.76 10.49
CA LEU A 86 17.14 -0.94 9.06
C LEU A 86 18.62 -1.21 8.78
N GLN A 87 18.93 -2.26 8.04
CA GLN A 87 20.28 -2.67 7.66
C GLN A 87 20.55 -2.38 6.18
N SER A 88 21.82 -2.37 5.78
CA SER A 88 22.22 -2.10 4.38
C SER A 88 21.76 -3.17 3.41
N GLY A 89 21.68 -4.43 3.83
CA GLY A 89 21.20 -5.54 3.01
C GLY A 89 19.69 -5.68 2.95
N ASP A 90 18.93 -4.83 3.66
CA ASP A 90 17.47 -4.92 3.70
C ASP A 90 16.78 -4.38 2.43
N VAL A 91 15.67 -5.01 2.09
CA VAL A 91 14.68 -4.50 1.12
C VAL A 91 13.46 -4.03 1.89
N LEU A 92 13.18 -2.73 1.88
CA LEU A 92 12.13 -2.08 2.65
C LEU A 92 10.97 -1.66 1.72
N LYS A 93 9.77 -2.17 1.98
CA LYS A 93 8.53 -1.68 1.37
C LYS A 93 7.91 -0.65 2.32
N VAL A 94 7.78 0.58 1.83
CA VAL A 94 7.17 1.71 2.54
C VAL A 94 5.82 1.96 1.92
N ASP A 95 4.79 1.89 2.73
CA ASP A 95 3.40 2.01 2.32
C ASP A 95 2.65 2.92 3.29
N PHE A 96 2.07 4.00 2.79
CA PHE A 96 1.34 4.94 3.63
C PHE A 96 0.26 5.68 2.88
N GLY A 97 -0.78 6.07 3.60
CA GLY A 97 -1.92 6.77 3.03
C GLY A 97 -2.13 8.17 3.60
N VAL A 98 -2.66 9.03 2.75
CA VAL A 98 -3.10 10.38 3.11
C VAL A 98 -4.56 10.53 2.75
N GLN A 99 -5.37 11.14 3.63
CA GLN A 99 -6.76 11.40 3.33
C GLN A 99 -7.13 12.88 3.48
N VAL A 100 -8.02 13.36 2.62
CA VAL A 100 -8.69 14.65 2.72
C VAL A 100 -10.18 14.44 2.47
N LYS A 101 -11.01 14.76 3.47
CA LYS A 101 -12.47 14.54 3.45
C LYS A 101 -12.87 13.13 3.04
N GLY A 102 -12.14 12.14 3.56
CA GLY A 102 -12.36 10.74 3.29
C GLY A 102 -11.80 10.24 1.95
N ARG A 103 -11.29 11.12 1.09
CA ARG A 103 -10.63 10.70 -0.15
C ARG A 103 -9.19 10.28 0.18
N ILE A 104 -8.96 8.98 0.15
CA ILE A 104 -7.68 8.37 0.51
C ILE A 104 -6.82 8.24 -0.75
N VAL A 105 -5.57 8.63 -0.64
CA VAL A 105 -4.50 8.30 -1.59
C VAL A 105 -3.63 7.24 -0.93
N ASP A 106 -3.52 6.12 -1.61
CA ASP A 106 -2.77 4.95 -1.24
C ASP A 106 -1.63 4.76 -2.23
N SER A 107 -0.39 4.75 -1.76
CA SER A 107 0.75 4.50 -2.62
C SER A 107 1.96 4.03 -1.83
N ALA A 108 2.68 3.07 -2.39
CA ALA A 108 3.86 2.47 -1.81
C ALA A 108 5.09 2.61 -2.71
N PHE A 109 6.25 2.41 -2.13
CA PHE A 109 7.52 2.27 -2.84
C PHE A 109 8.43 1.30 -2.13
N THR A 110 9.38 0.72 -2.87
CA THR A 110 10.39 -0.18 -2.31
C THR A 110 11.76 0.48 -2.37
N MET A 111 12.53 0.32 -1.31
CA MET A 111 13.92 0.76 -1.20
C MET A 111 14.83 -0.44 -0.93
N ASN A 112 15.98 -0.43 -1.56
CA ASN A 112 17.14 -1.25 -1.22
C ASN A 112 18.38 -0.33 -1.17
N PHE A 113 19.41 -0.76 -0.48
CA PHE A 113 20.63 0.03 -0.27
C PHE A 113 21.86 -0.65 -0.91
N GLU A 114 21.64 -1.82 -1.49
CA GLU A 114 22.62 -2.59 -2.27
C GLU A 114 21.98 -3.01 -3.60
N PRO A 115 22.74 -3.03 -4.71
CA PRO A 115 22.17 -3.23 -6.05
C PRO A 115 21.69 -4.66 -6.34
N THR A 116 21.93 -5.60 -5.44
CA THR A 116 21.62 -7.03 -5.63
C THR A 116 20.17 -7.27 -6.07
N TYR A 117 19.23 -6.52 -5.50
CA TYR A 117 17.79 -6.69 -5.77
C TYR A 117 17.20 -5.64 -6.73
N ASP A 118 18.02 -4.79 -7.34
CA ASP A 118 17.55 -3.80 -8.33
C ASP A 118 16.70 -4.43 -9.45
N PRO A 119 17.06 -5.62 -10.02
CA PRO A 119 16.24 -6.26 -11.03
C PRO A 119 14.87 -6.71 -10.52
N LEU A 120 14.78 -7.19 -9.26
CA LEU A 120 13.50 -7.52 -8.62
C LEU A 120 12.61 -6.28 -8.48
N LEU A 121 13.19 -5.17 -8.01
CA LEU A 121 12.46 -3.90 -7.87
C LEU A 121 11.99 -3.38 -9.25
N ALA A 122 12.82 -3.54 -10.28
CA ALA A 122 12.47 -3.18 -11.66
C ALA A 122 11.30 -4.00 -12.19
N ALA A 123 11.28 -5.32 -11.94
CA ALA A 123 10.19 -6.22 -12.33
C ALA A 123 8.86 -5.80 -11.67
N VAL A 124 8.88 -5.56 -10.35
CA VAL A 124 7.69 -5.13 -9.61
C VAL A 124 7.18 -3.78 -10.10
N ARG A 125 8.08 -2.84 -10.35
CA ARG A 125 7.73 -1.52 -10.92
C ARG A 125 7.12 -1.64 -12.31
N ALA A 126 7.68 -2.48 -13.16
CA ALA A 126 7.13 -2.72 -14.49
C ALA A 126 5.71 -3.30 -14.42
N ALA A 127 5.50 -4.27 -13.55
CA ALA A 127 4.18 -4.89 -13.32
C ALA A 127 3.15 -3.90 -12.76
N THR A 128 3.53 -3.06 -11.79
CA THR A 128 2.65 -1.99 -11.27
C THR A 128 2.28 -1.00 -12.37
N ASN A 129 3.26 -0.54 -13.14
CA ASN A 129 3.02 0.39 -14.25
C ASN A 129 2.11 -0.22 -15.32
N THR A 130 2.23 -1.52 -15.58
CA THR A 130 1.33 -2.24 -16.48
C THR A 130 -0.10 -2.24 -15.92
N GLY A 131 -0.30 -2.58 -14.66
CA GLY A 131 -1.61 -2.53 -14.03
C GLY A 131 -2.26 -1.15 -14.08
N VAL A 132 -1.48 -0.09 -13.83
CA VAL A 132 -1.96 1.31 -13.96
C VAL A 132 -2.33 1.65 -15.42
N LYS A 133 -1.58 1.14 -16.38
CA LYS A 133 -1.82 1.39 -17.81
C LYS A 133 -3.06 0.68 -18.35
N GLU A 134 -3.31 -0.53 -17.86
CA GLU A 134 -4.48 -1.35 -18.22
C GLU A 134 -5.75 -0.92 -17.45
N ALA A 135 -5.60 -0.19 -16.32
CA ALA A 135 -6.72 0.31 -15.54
C ALA A 135 -7.49 1.40 -16.28
N GLY A 136 -8.80 1.32 -16.26
CA GLY A 136 -9.68 2.33 -16.88
C GLY A 136 -11.14 1.91 -16.83
N ILE A 137 -12.05 2.80 -17.28
CA ILE A 137 -13.47 2.49 -17.38
C ILE A 137 -13.65 1.25 -18.27
N ASP A 138 -14.51 0.33 -17.85
CA ASP A 138 -14.79 -0.97 -18.49
C ASP A 138 -13.64 -2.00 -18.47
N ALA A 139 -12.47 -1.66 -17.90
CA ALA A 139 -11.39 -2.63 -17.76
C ALA A 139 -11.81 -3.77 -16.82
N ARG A 140 -11.66 -5.01 -17.27
CA ARG A 140 -11.94 -6.20 -16.47
C ARG A 140 -10.81 -6.45 -15.49
N LEU A 141 -11.14 -6.59 -14.22
CA LEU A 141 -10.14 -6.77 -13.15
C LEU A 141 -9.29 -8.05 -13.36
N GLY A 142 -9.90 -9.10 -13.92
CA GLY A 142 -9.17 -10.33 -14.26
C GLY A 142 -8.15 -10.15 -15.41
N GLU A 143 -8.45 -9.30 -16.40
CA GLU A 143 -7.53 -8.97 -17.49
C GLU A 143 -6.36 -8.10 -17.00
N VAL A 144 -6.65 -7.13 -16.15
CA VAL A 144 -5.60 -6.33 -15.46
C VAL A 144 -4.66 -7.23 -14.68
N GLY A 145 -5.20 -8.20 -13.91
CA GLY A 145 -4.41 -9.16 -13.16
C GLY A 145 -3.54 -10.06 -14.05
N ALA A 146 -4.07 -10.51 -15.18
CA ALA A 146 -3.32 -11.31 -16.14
C ALA A 146 -2.15 -10.53 -16.77
N ALA A 147 -2.36 -9.28 -17.14
CA ALA A 147 -1.31 -8.42 -17.68
C ALA A 147 -0.22 -8.12 -16.64
N ILE A 148 -0.59 -7.90 -15.39
CA ILE A 148 0.36 -7.74 -14.27
C ILE A 148 1.22 -9.00 -14.12
N GLN A 149 0.60 -10.18 -14.10
CA GLN A 149 1.29 -11.45 -13.94
C GLN A 149 2.27 -11.71 -15.09
N GLU A 150 1.85 -11.50 -16.33
CA GLU A 150 2.70 -11.71 -17.52
C GLU A 150 3.98 -10.88 -17.41
N VAL A 151 3.87 -9.60 -17.08
CA VAL A 151 5.04 -8.72 -16.94
C VAL A 151 5.88 -9.12 -15.73
N MET A 152 5.28 -9.35 -14.56
CA MET A 152 6.03 -9.72 -13.36
C MET A 152 6.84 -11.00 -13.55
N GLU A 153 6.19 -12.05 -14.05
CA GLU A 153 6.78 -13.39 -14.14
C GLU A 153 7.63 -13.59 -15.40
N SER A 154 7.70 -12.62 -16.32
CA SER A 154 8.67 -12.59 -17.41
C SER A 154 10.08 -12.23 -16.96
N HIS A 155 10.26 -11.79 -15.72
CA HIS A 155 11.56 -11.38 -15.20
C HIS A 155 12.24 -12.48 -14.42
N GLU A 156 13.55 -12.55 -14.59
CA GLU A 156 14.47 -13.35 -13.77
C GLU A 156 15.74 -12.55 -13.52
N PHE A 157 16.49 -12.90 -12.50
CA PHE A 157 17.76 -12.27 -12.20
C PHE A 157 18.68 -13.18 -11.39
N GLU A 158 19.97 -12.87 -11.43
CA GLU A 158 21.00 -13.58 -10.68
C GLU A 158 21.26 -12.89 -9.34
N ALA A 159 21.15 -13.64 -8.25
CA ALA A 159 21.56 -13.22 -6.93
C ALA A 159 22.12 -14.41 -6.16
N GLU A 160 23.18 -14.17 -5.39
CA GLU A 160 23.84 -15.20 -4.56
C GLU A 160 24.25 -16.45 -5.35
N GLY A 161 24.63 -16.27 -6.63
CA GLY A 161 25.03 -17.36 -7.53
C GLY A 161 23.88 -18.27 -7.99
N LYS A 162 22.64 -17.80 -7.89
CA LYS A 162 21.43 -18.53 -8.34
C LYS A 162 20.57 -17.64 -9.21
N THR A 163 19.93 -18.25 -10.19
CA THR A 163 18.87 -17.62 -10.98
C THR A 163 17.56 -17.64 -10.19
N HIS A 164 16.98 -16.47 -9.99
CA HIS A 164 15.69 -16.28 -9.32
C HIS A 164 14.64 -15.88 -10.33
N GLN A 165 13.60 -16.69 -10.46
CA GLN A 165 12.39 -16.32 -11.19
C GLN A 165 11.52 -15.42 -10.31
N VAL A 166 11.12 -14.26 -10.81
CA VAL A 166 10.18 -13.39 -10.09
C VAL A 166 8.77 -13.99 -10.19
N LYS A 167 8.08 -14.08 -9.06
CA LYS A 167 6.70 -14.61 -8.96
C LYS A 167 5.78 -13.57 -8.35
N CYS A 168 4.56 -13.49 -8.85
CA CYS A 168 3.49 -12.77 -8.17
C CYS A 168 3.13 -13.43 -6.85
N ILE A 169 2.90 -12.64 -5.80
CA ILE A 169 2.30 -13.13 -4.55
C ILE A 169 0.78 -13.20 -4.76
N ARG A 170 0.29 -14.35 -5.18
CA ARG A 170 -1.05 -14.57 -5.74
C ARG A 170 -2.22 -14.33 -4.79
N ASN A 171 -2.01 -14.29 -3.50
CA ASN A 171 -3.04 -14.01 -2.48
C ASN A 171 -2.94 -12.60 -1.90
N LEU A 172 -2.17 -11.72 -2.53
CA LEU A 172 -2.23 -10.26 -2.35
C LEU A 172 -2.77 -9.61 -3.61
N GLN A 173 -3.40 -8.46 -3.47
CA GLN A 173 -4.13 -7.82 -4.56
C GLN A 173 -4.33 -6.32 -4.29
N GLY A 174 -4.52 -5.53 -5.34
CA GLY A 174 -5.04 -4.18 -5.22
C GLY A 174 -6.55 -4.18 -4.94
N HIS A 175 -7.13 -3.01 -4.77
CA HIS A 175 -8.54 -2.86 -4.37
C HIS A 175 -9.12 -1.51 -4.77
N ASP A 176 -10.45 -1.40 -4.78
CA ASP A 176 -11.10 -0.12 -4.86
C ASP A 176 -11.05 0.60 -3.51
N ILE A 177 -11.14 1.93 -3.57
CA ILE A 177 -11.11 2.82 -2.40
C ILE A 177 -12.41 3.63 -2.37
N ALA A 178 -13.13 3.57 -1.26
CA ALA A 178 -14.31 4.37 -1.01
C ALA A 178 -14.03 5.48 0.01
N PRO A 179 -14.88 6.51 0.11
CA PRO A 179 -14.71 7.56 1.12
C PRO A 179 -14.61 6.99 2.53
N TYR A 180 -13.54 7.35 3.26
CA TYR A 180 -13.21 6.85 4.61
C TYR A 180 -13.07 5.32 4.71
N ARG A 181 -12.88 4.64 3.59
CA ARG A 181 -12.81 3.19 3.55
C ARG A 181 -11.75 2.75 2.56
N ILE A 182 -10.62 2.29 3.08
CA ILE A 182 -9.47 1.93 2.28
C ILE A 182 -9.76 0.73 1.34
N HIS A 183 -10.50 -0.27 1.78
CA HIS A 183 -10.93 -1.39 0.96
C HIS A 183 -12.44 -1.25 0.68
N GLY A 184 -12.82 -0.89 -0.53
CA GLY A 184 -14.21 -0.62 -0.93
C GLY A 184 -15.05 -1.89 -1.07
N GLY A 185 -14.58 -2.88 -1.80
CA GLY A 185 -15.29 -4.16 -2.02
C GLY A 185 -14.89 -4.88 -3.30
N LYS A 186 -14.33 -4.17 -4.29
CA LYS A 186 -13.74 -4.79 -5.49
C LYS A 186 -12.25 -5.06 -5.24
N SER A 187 -11.75 -6.19 -5.73
CA SER A 187 -10.34 -6.57 -5.66
C SER A 187 -9.70 -6.59 -7.03
N VAL A 188 -8.49 -6.05 -7.16
CA VAL A 188 -7.69 -6.11 -8.38
C VAL A 188 -6.64 -7.20 -8.22
N PRO A 189 -6.84 -8.40 -8.77
CA PRO A 189 -5.86 -9.47 -8.67
C PRO A 189 -4.56 -9.07 -9.38
N ILE A 190 -3.46 -9.70 -8.97
CA ILE A 190 -2.16 -9.55 -9.63
C ILE A 190 -1.73 -10.80 -10.39
N VAL A 191 -2.67 -11.72 -10.55
CA VAL A 191 -2.54 -12.94 -11.35
C VAL A 191 -3.81 -13.14 -12.17
N ALA A 192 -3.72 -13.95 -13.22
CA ALA A 192 -4.88 -14.34 -14.00
C ALA A 192 -5.92 -15.06 -13.13
N VAL A 193 -7.15 -14.57 -13.14
CA VAL A 193 -8.29 -15.21 -12.46
C VAL A 193 -9.34 -15.57 -13.51
N PRO A 194 -9.53 -16.86 -13.80
CA PRO A 194 -10.51 -17.29 -14.79
C PRO A 194 -11.93 -16.83 -14.44
N ASN A 195 -12.67 -16.37 -15.44
CA ASN A 195 -14.09 -15.97 -15.34
C ASN A 195 -14.37 -14.82 -14.35
N LEU A 196 -13.41 -13.96 -14.08
CA LEU A 196 -13.62 -12.75 -13.31
C LEU A 196 -14.05 -11.62 -14.24
N ASP A 197 -15.36 -11.42 -14.37
CA ASP A 197 -15.97 -10.42 -15.28
C ASP A 197 -16.23 -9.06 -14.59
N VAL A 198 -15.82 -8.89 -13.34
CA VAL A 198 -15.97 -7.63 -12.62
C VAL A 198 -15.12 -6.54 -13.30
N LYS A 199 -15.73 -5.38 -13.51
CA LYS A 199 -15.10 -4.26 -14.21
C LYS A 199 -14.88 -3.05 -13.30
N MET A 200 -13.95 -2.19 -13.72
CA MET A 200 -13.84 -0.83 -13.22
C MET A 200 -14.94 0.05 -13.84
N GLU A 201 -15.58 0.88 -13.04
CA GLU A 201 -16.67 1.74 -13.45
C GLU A 201 -16.32 3.23 -13.32
N GLU A 202 -17.08 4.08 -14.00
CA GLU A 202 -16.89 5.54 -13.91
C GLU A 202 -17.07 6.04 -12.47
N GLY A 203 -16.14 6.86 -11.99
CA GLY A 203 -16.18 7.45 -10.64
C GLY A 203 -15.56 6.59 -9.56
N GLU A 204 -15.15 5.37 -9.84
CA GLU A 204 -14.40 4.53 -8.90
C GLU A 204 -12.93 4.96 -8.81
N THR A 205 -12.33 4.70 -7.68
CA THR A 205 -10.90 4.89 -7.43
C THR A 205 -10.29 3.58 -6.96
N PHE A 206 -9.10 3.27 -7.44
CA PHE A 206 -8.42 2.01 -7.16
C PHE A 206 -6.98 2.24 -6.71
N ALA A 207 -6.51 1.38 -5.80
CA ALA A 207 -5.10 1.12 -5.57
C ALA A 207 -4.66 -0.04 -6.48
N ILE A 208 -3.71 0.22 -7.36
CA ILE A 208 -3.05 -0.81 -8.16
C ILE A 208 -1.79 -1.21 -7.42
N GLU A 209 -1.85 -2.33 -6.73
CA GLU A 209 -0.77 -2.87 -5.92
C GLU A 209 -0.23 -4.15 -6.51
N THR A 210 1.09 -4.28 -6.55
CA THR A 210 1.74 -5.51 -7.03
C THR A 210 2.82 -5.95 -6.06
N PHE A 211 2.94 -7.25 -5.91
CA PHE A 211 3.82 -7.89 -4.94
C PHE A 211 4.61 -8.99 -5.63
N GLY A 212 5.90 -8.72 -5.85
CA GLY A 212 6.84 -9.68 -6.44
C GLY A 212 7.68 -10.36 -5.38
N SER A 213 8.04 -11.62 -5.63
CA SER A 213 8.80 -12.43 -4.71
C SER A 213 9.75 -13.39 -5.44
N THR A 214 10.89 -13.66 -4.83
CA THR A 214 11.79 -14.76 -5.20
C THR A 214 11.43 -16.08 -4.51
N GLY A 215 10.42 -16.07 -3.66
CA GLY A 215 9.97 -17.21 -2.87
C GLY A 215 8.83 -18.01 -3.53
N ARG A 216 7.92 -18.52 -2.71
CA ARG A 216 6.82 -19.39 -3.17
C ARG A 216 5.66 -18.65 -3.85
N GLY A 217 5.64 -17.29 -3.87
CA GLY A 217 4.54 -16.51 -4.43
C GLY A 217 3.22 -16.64 -3.66
N TYR A 218 3.29 -16.74 -2.35
CA TYR A 218 2.14 -16.88 -1.46
C TYR A 218 2.50 -16.44 -0.05
N VAL A 219 1.71 -15.55 0.57
CA VAL A 219 1.90 -15.12 1.96
C VAL A 219 1.07 -15.92 2.94
N VAL A 220 1.54 -15.97 4.17
CA VAL A 220 0.84 -16.48 5.36
C VAL A 220 0.96 -15.45 6.46
N ASP A 221 -0.01 -15.46 7.38
CA ASP A 221 0.07 -14.62 8.57
C ASP A 221 1.24 -15.04 9.44
N SER A 222 2.00 -14.07 9.94
CA SER A 222 3.15 -14.29 10.79
C SER A 222 3.43 -13.07 11.66
N GLY A 223 4.01 -13.31 12.83
CA GLY A 223 4.40 -12.25 13.77
C GLY A 223 3.22 -11.68 14.57
N GLU A 224 3.45 -10.51 15.16
CA GLU A 224 2.46 -9.80 15.95
C GLU A 224 1.53 -8.96 15.08
N CYS A 225 0.26 -8.86 15.45
CA CYS A 225 -0.69 -7.96 14.78
C CYS A 225 -0.31 -6.50 15.04
N SER A 226 -0.20 -5.73 13.98
CA SER A 226 0.08 -4.28 14.02
C SER A 226 -1.04 -3.42 13.44
N HIS A 227 -1.96 -4.02 12.69
CA HIS A 227 -3.07 -3.35 12.04
C HIS A 227 -4.40 -3.81 12.62
N TYR A 228 -5.24 -2.85 13.01
CA TYR A 228 -6.58 -3.09 13.51
C TYR A 228 -7.57 -2.23 12.76
N ALA A 229 -8.69 -2.79 12.37
CA ALA A 229 -9.77 -2.06 11.73
C ALA A 229 -11.10 -2.30 12.46
N ARG A 230 -11.88 -1.24 12.63
CA ARG A 230 -13.23 -1.36 13.16
C ARG A 230 -14.12 -2.05 12.12
N LYS A 231 -14.88 -3.06 12.55
CA LYS A 231 -15.88 -3.70 11.68
C LYS A 231 -16.98 -2.68 11.33
N ALA A 232 -17.55 -2.80 10.13
CA ALA A 232 -18.65 -1.93 9.69
C ALA A 232 -19.86 -1.96 10.65
N ASN A 233 -20.21 -3.16 11.12
CA ASN A 233 -21.27 -3.39 12.12
C ASN A 233 -20.67 -4.11 13.34
N PRO A 234 -19.94 -3.40 14.21
CA PRO A 234 -19.34 -4.03 15.38
C PRO A 234 -20.43 -4.43 16.37
N PRO A 235 -20.31 -5.58 17.04
CA PRO A 235 -21.19 -5.90 18.14
C PRO A 235 -21.03 -4.88 19.28
N HIS A 236 -22.09 -4.64 20.04
CA HIS A 236 -21.96 -3.83 21.24
C HIS A 236 -21.00 -4.49 22.23
N VAL A 237 -19.94 -3.81 22.60
CA VAL A 237 -18.94 -4.29 23.57
C VAL A 237 -18.88 -3.32 24.73
N SER A 238 -19.12 -3.82 25.95
CA SER A 238 -18.97 -3.02 27.16
C SER A 238 -17.49 -2.80 27.47
N LEU A 239 -16.98 -1.60 27.22
CA LEU A 239 -15.59 -1.25 27.48
C LEU A 239 -15.44 -0.58 28.85
N ARG A 240 -14.52 -1.10 29.69
CA ARG A 240 -14.25 -0.59 31.04
C ARG A 240 -13.33 0.64 31.03
N ILE A 241 -12.42 0.73 30.08
CA ILE A 241 -11.38 1.75 30.00
C ILE A 241 -11.87 2.93 29.15
N ASN A 242 -11.77 4.17 29.69
CA ASN A 242 -12.23 5.37 29.00
C ASN A 242 -11.53 5.61 27.66
N SER A 243 -10.19 5.43 27.60
CA SER A 243 -9.44 5.58 26.35
C SER A 243 -9.89 4.59 25.26
N ALA A 244 -10.25 3.35 25.65
CA ALA A 244 -10.80 2.38 24.70
C ALA A 244 -12.18 2.80 24.17
N ARG A 245 -12.99 3.44 25.01
CA ARG A 245 -14.29 4.02 24.56
C ARG A 245 -14.07 5.18 23.59
N GLN A 246 -13.16 6.08 23.90
CA GLN A 246 -12.82 7.21 23.01
C GLN A 246 -12.23 6.78 21.69
N LEU A 247 -11.51 5.66 21.66
CA LEU A 247 -10.97 5.11 20.41
C LEU A 247 -12.06 4.47 19.54
N LEU A 248 -13.10 3.88 20.16
CA LEU A 248 -14.12 3.13 19.44
C LEU A 248 -15.30 3.99 18.95
N TYR A 249 -15.56 5.10 19.63
CA TYR A 249 -16.69 6.01 19.38
C TYR A 249 -16.26 7.46 19.13
#